data_debf3b73a34de560734f76969d4564b1
#
_entry.id   debf3b73a34de560734f76969d4564b1
#
_cell.length_a   1.000
_cell.length_b   1.000
_cell.length_c   1.000
_cell.angle_alpha   90.00
_cell.angle_beta   90.00
_cell.angle_gamma   90.00
#
_symmetry.space_group_name_H-M   'P 1'
#
loop_
_entity.id
_entity.type
_entity.pdbx_description
1 polymer ?
#
loop_
_entity_poly.entity_id
_entity_poly.type
_entity_poly.pdbx_seq_one_letter_code
_entity_poly.pdbx_strand_id
1 'polypeptide(L)'
;VVVPMTEREYGTLAAERVLSTLETVDPARVIVPLRASADRAGPFAEWLDGFDLDVETLWCDGPRLASLLEARGLDGDRGKGRDVWLALGRALDEEFVVVHDADTKTYSAAFVNRLLFPLGRGYEFSKGYYARVEDGSLYGRLFRLFFRPLVRALGDAAPGREPDVLRYLSAFRYALAGEFAATSDLVSRLRVQRGWGLEVGTLGEAFGHAGFADSAQVDFGRYEHDHRSVDGPTGLDDMSRAVGAATLRAVEDAGVDVDYDGLAERYRETAESLTESYAADAAFNGLSYDAGDER
;
A
#
# COMPACT_ATOMS: atom_id res chain seq x y z
N VAL A 1 -2.83 -12.10 9.99
CA VAL A 1 -2.67 -11.53 8.64
C VAL A 1 -3.95 -10.83 8.23
N VAL A 2 -3.85 -9.63 7.63
CA VAL A 2 -4.97 -8.84 7.11
C VAL A 2 -4.96 -8.91 5.59
N VAL A 3 -6.09 -9.32 4.98
CA VAL A 3 -6.24 -9.42 3.52
C VAL A 3 -7.51 -8.68 3.09
N PRO A 4 -7.41 -7.37 2.74
CA PRO A 4 -8.58 -6.60 2.33
C PRO A 4 -9.15 -7.12 1.01
N MET A 5 -10.46 -7.34 0.99
CA MET A 5 -11.18 -7.85 -0.18
C MET A 5 -12.45 -7.04 -0.47
N THR A 6 -12.83 -7.04 -1.74
CA THR A 6 -14.16 -6.60 -2.18
C THR A 6 -14.92 -7.81 -2.74
N GLU A 7 -16.20 -7.63 -3.05
CA GLU A 7 -16.98 -8.71 -3.67
C GLU A 7 -16.42 -9.21 -5.01
N ARG A 8 -15.46 -8.48 -5.61
CA ARG A 8 -14.80 -8.83 -6.87
C ARG A 8 -13.81 -9.98 -6.72
N GLU A 9 -13.21 -10.14 -5.56
CA GLU A 9 -12.22 -11.19 -5.27
C GLU A 9 -12.88 -12.56 -5.03
N TYR A 10 -14.22 -12.63 -4.91
CA TYR A 10 -14.94 -13.88 -4.71
C TYR A 10 -14.62 -14.94 -5.77
N GLY A 11 -14.01 -16.05 -5.37
CA GLY A 11 -13.68 -17.17 -6.25
C GLY A 11 -12.68 -16.84 -7.36
N THR A 12 -11.91 -15.76 -7.24
CA THR A 12 -10.84 -15.46 -8.22
C THR A 12 -9.61 -16.32 -7.92
N LEU A 13 -8.90 -16.73 -9.00
CA LEU A 13 -7.69 -17.57 -8.86
C LEU A 13 -6.59 -16.87 -8.03
N ALA A 14 -6.51 -15.54 -8.06
CA ALA A 14 -5.54 -14.81 -7.27
C ALA A 14 -5.89 -14.88 -5.78
N ALA A 15 -7.15 -14.60 -5.40
CA ALA A 15 -7.59 -14.68 -4.02
C ALA A 15 -7.50 -16.11 -3.47
N GLU A 16 -7.91 -17.13 -4.25
CA GLU A 16 -7.75 -18.54 -3.86
C GLU A 16 -6.27 -18.88 -3.63
N ARG A 17 -5.36 -18.41 -4.49
CA ARG A 17 -3.93 -18.62 -4.30
C ARG A 17 -3.43 -17.96 -3.02
N VAL A 18 -3.84 -16.74 -2.73
CA VAL A 18 -3.46 -16.05 -1.48
C VAL A 18 -3.92 -16.85 -0.27
N LEU A 19 -5.20 -17.24 -0.23
CA LEU A 19 -5.77 -17.99 0.89
C LEU A 19 -5.13 -19.38 1.04
N SER A 20 -5.02 -20.17 -0.03
CA SER A 20 -4.39 -21.49 0.01
C SER A 20 -2.89 -21.43 0.37
N THR A 21 -2.21 -20.33 0.02
CA THR A 21 -0.83 -20.13 0.48
C THR A 21 -0.79 -19.81 1.96
N LEU A 22 -1.76 -19.05 2.48
CA LEU A 22 -1.85 -18.75 3.91
C LEU A 22 -2.15 -20.02 4.74
N GLU A 23 -2.88 -21.01 4.22
CA GLU A 23 -3.00 -22.33 4.87
C GLU A 23 -1.64 -22.97 5.14
N THR A 24 -0.67 -22.80 4.24
CA THR A 24 0.70 -23.31 4.43
C THR A 24 1.56 -22.46 5.36
N VAL A 25 1.22 -21.19 5.53
CA VAL A 25 1.88 -20.26 6.49
C VAL A 25 1.39 -20.50 7.90
N ASP A 26 0.13 -20.92 8.04
CA ASP A 26 -0.55 -21.21 9.31
C ASP A 26 -0.48 -20.00 10.28
N PRO A 27 -0.98 -18.81 9.87
CA PRO A 27 -1.01 -17.66 10.76
C PRO A 27 -2.04 -17.88 11.88
N ALA A 28 -1.79 -17.29 13.05
CA ALA A 28 -2.71 -17.39 14.19
C ALA A 28 -4.15 -16.95 13.83
N ARG A 29 -4.30 -16.02 12.90
CA ARG A 29 -5.60 -15.55 12.41
C ARG A 29 -5.47 -14.83 11.06
N VAL A 30 -6.48 -14.97 10.22
CA VAL A 30 -6.64 -14.16 8.99
C VAL A 30 -7.87 -13.28 9.15
N ILE A 31 -7.68 -11.96 9.07
CA ILE A 31 -8.77 -10.99 9.11
C ILE A 31 -9.02 -10.50 7.68
N VAL A 32 -10.24 -10.71 7.19
CA VAL A 32 -10.67 -10.24 5.86
C VAL A 32 -11.65 -9.07 6.03
N PRO A 33 -11.16 -7.82 5.96
CA PRO A 33 -12.06 -6.67 5.87
C PRO A 33 -12.73 -6.70 4.49
N LEU A 34 -13.99 -7.08 4.48
CA LEU A 34 -14.79 -7.29 3.28
C LEU A 34 -15.66 -6.09 2.96
N ARG A 35 -15.52 -5.55 1.75
CA ARG A 35 -16.44 -4.55 1.19
C ARG A 35 -17.34 -5.23 0.15
N ALA A 36 -18.58 -5.45 0.52
CA ALA A 36 -19.56 -6.15 -0.29
C ALA A 36 -20.99 -5.66 -0.01
N SER A 37 -21.87 -5.81 -1.00
CA SER A 37 -23.30 -5.65 -0.83
C SER A 37 -23.89 -6.69 0.13
N ALA A 38 -25.07 -6.41 0.68
CA ALA A 38 -25.68 -7.26 1.72
C ALA A 38 -25.99 -8.68 1.23
N ASP A 39 -26.34 -8.83 -0.04
CA ASP A 39 -26.64 -10.11 -0.68
C ASP A 39 -25.36 -10.92 -1.01
N ARG A 40 -24.19 -10.28 -1.06
CA ARG A 40 -22.93 -10.92 -1.37
C ARG A 40 -22.10 -11.26 -0.13
N ALA A 41 -22.29 -10.52 0.96
CA ALA A 41 -21.48 -10.69 2.18
C ALA A 41 -21.59 -12.10 2.79
N GLY A 42 -22.81 -12.67 2.86
CA GLY A 42 -23.02 -14.03 3.37
C GLY A 42 -22.32 -15.10 2.54
N PRO A 43 -22.64 -15.20 1.22
CA PRO A 43 -21.94 -16.16 0.33
C PRO A 43 -20.42 -15.99 0.32
N PHE A 44 -19.92 -14.77 0.48
CA PHE A 44 -18.48 -14.53 0.56
C PHE A 44 -17.86 -15.11 1.83
N ALA A 45 -18.52 -14.91 2.99
CA ALA A 45 -18.08 -15.50 4.26
C ALA A 45 -18.09 -17.02 4.20
N GLU A 46 -19.15 -17.65 3.66
CA GLU A 46 -19.24 -19.09 3.46
C GLU A 46 -18.12 -19.63 2.55
N TRP A 47 -17.71 -18.88 1.53
CA TRP A 47 -16.57 -19.23 0.69
C TRP A 47 -15.25 -19.18 1.45
N LEU A 48 -15.04 -18.16 2.29
CA LEU A 48 -13.86 -18.04 3.15
C LEU A 48 -13.78 -19.17 4.19
N ASP A 49 -14.90 -19.57 4.75
CA ASP A 49 -14.99 -20.69 5.71
C ASP A 49 -14.60 -22.05 5.09
N GLY A 50 -14.49 -22.12 3.75
CA GLY A 50 -14.03 -23.29 3.02
C GLY A 50 -12.51 -23.55 3.08
N PHE A 51 -11.73 -22.56 3.54
CA PHE A 51 -10.27 -22.69 3.71
C PHE A 51 -9.93 -23.15 5.13
N ASP A 52 -8.85 -23.92 5.27
CA ASP A 52 -8.34 -24.39 6.58
C ASP A 52 -7.56 -23.26 7.29
N LEU A 53 -8.26 -22.20 7.63
CA LEU A 53 -7.74 -20.98 8.26
C LEU A 53 -8.69 -20.49 9.36
N ASP A 54 -8.15 -19.94 10.43
CA ASP A 54 -8.96 -19.14 11.37
C ASP A 54 -9.27 -17.77 10.75
N VAL A 55 -10.39 -17.71 10.01
CA VAL A 55 -10.80 -16.50 9.27
C VAL A 55 -11.82 -15.69 10.05
N GLU A 56 -11.51 -14.44 10.32
CA GLU A 56 -12.46 -13.43 10.78
C GLU A 56 -12.91 -12.56 9.57
N THR A 57 -14.15 -12.74 9.11
CA THR A 57 -14.74 -11.87 8.07
C THR A 57 -15.33 -10.63 8.72
N LEU A 58 -14.72 -9.46 8.44
CA LEU A 58 -15.19 -8.16 8.90
C LEU A 58 -15.98 -7.45 7.77
N TRP A 59 -17.30 -7.55 7.78
CA TRP A 59 -18.14 -6.89 6.78
C TRP A 59 -18.14 -5.37 6.96
N CYS A 60 -17.32 -4.66 6.19
CA CYS A 60 -17.06 -3.22 6.32
C CYS A 60 -18.24 -2.32 5.88
N ASP A 61 -19.17 -2.84 5.08
CA ASP A 61 -20.39 -2.13 4.64
C ASP A 61 -21.63 -2.54 5.44
N GLY A 62 -21.46 -3.37 6.47
CA GLY A 62 -22.55 -3.86 7.30
C GLY A 62 -23.24 -2.75 8.09
N PRO A 63 -24.58 -2.77 8.24
CA PRO A 63 -25.33 -1.72 8.89
C PRO A 63 -24.95 -1.53 10.36
N ARG A 64 -24.59 -2.61 11.05
CA ARG A 64 -24.14 -2.55 12.45
C ARG A 64 -22.84 -1.75 12.60
N LEU A 65 -21.88 -1.98 11.68
CA LEU A 65 -20.62 -1.25 11.68
C LEU A 65 -20.83 0.21 11.28
N ALA A 66 -21.67 0.47 10.26
CA ALA A 66 -22.04 1.83 9.86
C ALA A 66 -22.61 2.63 11.03
N SER A 67 -23.59 2.08 11.76
CA SER A 67 -24.18 2.72 12.94
C SER A 67 -23.16 2.95 14.06
N LEU A 68 -22.22 2.02 14.26
CA LEU A 68 -21.16 2.17 15.26
C LEU A 68 -20.23 3.32 14.90
N LEU A 69 -19.82 3.42 13.64
CA LEU A 69 -18.91 4.48 13.15
C LEU A 69 -19.60 5.85 13.22
N GLU A 70 -20.88 5.95 12.81
CA GLU A 70 -21.68 7.15 12.93
C GLU A 70 -21.80 7.62 14.39
N ALA A 71 -22.15 6.71 15.31
CA ALA A 71 -22.26 7.01 16.73
C ALA A 71 -20.94 7.50 17.37
N ARG A 72 -19.79 7.25 16.74
CA ARG A 72 -18.45 7.68 17.18
C ARG A 72 -17.91 8.87 16.39
N GLY A 73 -18.65 9.42 15.42
CA GLY A 73 -18.19 10.48 14.52
C GLY A 73 -17.02 10.01 13.63
N LEU A 74 -16.95 8.71 13.33
CA LEU A 74 -15.94 8.06 12.52
C LEU A 74 -16.47 7.59 11.16
N ASP A 75 -17.70 7.97 10.82
CA ASP A 75 -18.27 7.82 9.48
C ASP A 75 -17.47 8.62 8.43
N GLY A 76 -17.77 8.42 7.16
CA GLY A 76 -17.12 9.11 6.03
C GLY A 76 -16.84 8.17 4.87
N ASP A 77 -15.95 8.62 3.97
CA ASP A 77 -15.71 7.93 2.71
C ASP A 77 -15.26 6.47 2.89
N ARG A 78 -15.80 5.62 2.02
CA ARG A 78 -15.42 4.20 1.93
C ARG A 78 -14.13 4.08 1.11
N GLY A 79 -13.29 3.10 1.45
CA GLY A 79 -12.07 2.86 0.72
C GLY A 79 -11.22 1.77 1.37
N LYS A 80 -10.22 1.25 0.65
CA LYS A 80 -9.30 0.22 1.14
C LYS A 80 -8.69 0.62 2.49
N GLY A 81 -8.26 1.89 2.62
CA GLY A 81 -7.62 2.35 3.85
C GLY A 81 -8.55 2.31 5.07
N ARG A 82 -9.86 2.69 4.92
CA ARG A 82 -10.84 2.54 6.00
C ARG A 82 -10.99 1.07 6.40
N ASP A 83 -11.08 0.18 5.41
CA ASP A 83 -11.30 -1.25 5.64
C ASP A 83 -10.08 -1.87 6.34
N VAL A 84 -8.86 -1.51 5.89
CA VAL A 84 -7.60 -1.89 6.54
C VAL A 84 -7.55 -1.35 7.97
N TRP A 85 -7.87 -0.07 8.21
CA TRP A 85 -7.90 0.51 9.56
C TRP A 85 -8.79 -0.26 10.52
N LEU A 86 -10.00 -0.66 10.08
CA LEU A 86 -10.92 -1.47 10.86
C LEU A 86 -10.32 -2.83 11.22
N ALA A 87 -9.68 -3.49 10.24
CA ALA A 87 -9.02 -4.78 10.45
C ALA A 87 -7.80 -4.67 11.37
N LEU A 88 -6.99 -3.60 11.23
CA LEU A 88 -5.88 -3.34 12.12
C LEU A 88 -6.33 -3.19 13.57
N GLY A 89 -7.48 -2.51 13.81
CA GLY A 89 -8.08 -2.44 15.15
C GLY A 89 -8.50 -3.79 15.72
N ARG A 90 -8.87 -4.75 14.86
CA ARG A 90 -9.18 -6.14 15.25
C ARG A 90 -7.92 -6.99 15.50
N ALA A 91 -6.78 -6.58 14.95
CA ALA A 91 -5.52 -7.31 15.03
C ALA A 91 -4.64 -6.90 16.22
N LEU A 92 -5.06 -5.95 17.06
CA LEU A 92 -4.24 -5.39 18.14
C LEU A 92 -3.92 -6.39 19.28
N ASP A 93 -4.63 -7.50 19.37
CA ASP A 93 -4.36 -8.56 20.34
C ASP A 93 -3.18 -9.47 19.92
N GLU A 94 -2.72 -9.34 18.68
CA GLU A 94 -1.59 -10.10 18.14
C GLU A 94 -0.26 -9.34 18.35
N GLU A 95 0.86 -10.03 18.35
CA GLU A 95 2.19 -9.41 18.49
C GLU A 95 2.58 -8.65 17.21
N PHE A 96 2.31 -9.25 16.05
CA PHE A 96 2.63 -8.71 14.72
C PHE A 96 1.41 -8.74 13.81
N VAL A 97 1.31 -7.73 12.97
CA VAL A 97 0.28 -7.64 11.95
C VAL A 97 0.93 -7.56 10.57
N VAL A 98 0.44 -8.38 9.65
CA VAL A 98 0.89 -8.39 8.24
C VAL A 98 -0.30 -8.04 7.36
N VAL A 99 -0.12 -7.12 6.41
CA VAL A 99 -1.14 -6.75 5.42
C VAL A 99 -0.69 -7.18 4.04
N HIS A 100 -1.57 -7.86 3.30
CA HIS A 100 -1.36 -8.28 1.92
C HIS A 100 -2.55 -7.95 1.03
N ASP A 101 -2.29 -7.68 -0.26
CA ASP A 101 -3.33 -7.57 -1.27
C ASP A 101 -3.84 -8.97 -1.71
N ALA A 102 -5.15 -9.07 -1.99
CA ALA A 102 -5.81 -10.30 -2.37
C ALA A 102 -5.66 -10.67 -3.85
N ASP A 103 -5.20 -9.72 -4.69
CA ASP A 103 -5.17 -9.84 -6.16
C ASP A 103 -3.78 -10.21 -6.71
N THR A 104 -2.93 -10.84 -5.90
CA THR A 104 -1.56 -11.18 -6.26
C THR A 104 -1.45 -12.55 -6.93
N LYS A 105 -1.13 -12.58 -8.23
CA LYS A 105 -0.92 -13.83 -8.99
C LYS A 105 0.32 -14.61 -8.58
N THR A 106 1.38 -13.91 -8.15
CA THR A 106 2.68 -14.50 -7.77
C THR A 106 2.83 -14.70 -6.28
N TYR A 107 1.73 -14.72 -5.52
CA TYR A 107 1.76 -14.83 -4.06
C TYR A 107 2.49 -16.09 -3.58
N SER A 108 3.27 -15.93 -2.52
CA SER A 108 4.12 -16.97 -1.96
C SER A 108 4.20 -16.84 -0.43
N ALA A 109 4.27 -17.97 0.27
CA ALA A 109 4.51 -18.02 1.72
C ALA A 109 5.76 -17.24 2.16
N ALA A 110 6.75 -17.12 1.27
CA ALA A 110 7.94 -16.33 1.52
C ALA A 110 7.64 -14.83 1.75
N PHE A 111 6.53 -14.30 1.26
CA PHE A 111 6.19 -12.88 1.44
C PHE A 111 5.88 -12.56 2.91
N VAL A 112 5.05 -13.38 3.56
CA VAL A 112 4.76 -13.27 5.00
C VAL A 112 6.05 -13.40 5.81
N ASN A 113 6.83 -14.45 5.55
CA ASN A 113 8.06 -14.71 6.29
C ASN A 113 9.09 -13.57 6.13
N ARG A 114 9.23 -13.02 4.93
CA ARG A 114 10.14 -11.89 4.67
C ARG A 114 9.70 -10.63 5.40
N LEU A 115 8.40 -10.33 5.43
CA LEU A 115 7.88 -9.17 6.17
C LEU A 115 8.06 -9.32 7.68
N LEU A 116 7.85 -10.51 8.23
CA LEU A 116 7.98 -10.77 9.66
C LEU A 116 9.45 -10.86 10.12
N PHE A 117 10.38 -11.22 9.23
CA PHE A 117 11.78 -11.41 9.60
C PHE A 117 12.42 -10.17 10.27
N PRO A 118 12.27 -8.93 9.74
CA PRO A 118 12.79 -7.75 10.42
C PRO A 118 12.13 -7.52 11.80
N LEU A 119 10.82 -7.73 11.92
CA LEU A 119 10.11 -7.57 13.19
C LEU A 119 10.65 -8.53 14.26
N GLY A 120 10.89 -9.79 13.88
CA GLY A 120 11.56 -10.77 14.75
C GLY A 120 13.01 -10.42 15.11
N ARG A 121 13.60 -9.39 14.47
CA ARG A 121 14.92 -8.82 14.77
C ARG A 121 14.85 -7.50 15.52
N GLY A 122 13.65 -7.08 15.93
CA GLY A 122 13.44 -5.89 16.75
C GLY A 122 13.05 -4.62 15.97
N TYR A 123 12.83 -4.72 14.63
CA TYR A 123 12.24 -3.61 13.88
C TYR A 123 10.75 -3.48 14.20
N GLU A 124 10.21 -2.27 14.11
CA GLU A 124 8.78 -2.02 14.32
C GLU A 124 7.96 -2.07 13.03
N PHE A 125 8.60 -1.77 11.89
CA PHE A 125 7.95 -1.68 10.58
C PHE A 125 8.76 -2.37 9.49
N SER A 126 8.06 -3.10 8.62
CA SER A 126 8.64 -3.77 7.45
C SER A 126 7.72 -3.60 6.25
N LYS A 127 8.27 -3.19 5.11
CA LYS A 127 7.51 -2.96 3.87
C LYS A 127 8.06 -3.78 2.71
N GLY A 128 7.15 -4.43 1.98
CA GLY A 128 7.49 -5.13 0.74
C GLY A 128 7.87 -4.15 -0.39
N TYR A 129 8.81 -4.54 -1.24
CA TYR A 129 9.01 -3.92 -2.54
C TYR A 129 9.22 -4.98 -3.62
N TYR A 130 8.93 -4.62 -4.86
CA TYR A 130 8.96 -5.55 -5.97
C TYR A 130 9.08 -4.83 -7.32
N ALA A 131 9.45 -5.59 -8.35
CA ALA A 131 9.40 -5.14 -9.73
C ALA A 131 8.03 -5.50 -10.34
N ARG A 132 7.31 -4.49 -10.81
CA ARG A 132 6.07 -4.67 -11.57
C ARG A 132 6.38 -4.80 -13.06
N VAL A 133 6.71 -6.00 -13.47
CA VAL A 133 6.96 -6.32 -14.87
C VAL A 133 6.00 -7.44 -15.29
N GLU A 134 5.17 -7.18 -16.28
CA GLU A 134 4.21 -8.12 -16.83
C GLU A 134 4.29 -8.05 -18.36
N ASP A 135 4.36 -9.20 -19.03
CA ASP A 135 4.44 -9.33 -20.49
C ASP A 135 5.55 -8.46 -21.14
N GLY A 136 6.70 -8.33 -20.48
CA GLY A 136 7.83 -7.54 -20.95
C GLY A 136 7.65 -6.02 -20.82
N SER A 137 6.57 -5.55 -20.20
CA SER A 137 6.27 -4.14 -19.98
C SER A 137 6.52 -3.72 -18.52
N LEU A 138 7.00 -2.48 -18.35
CA LEU A 138 7.24 -1.89 -17.04
C LEU A 138 5.99 -1.17 -16.55
N TYR A 139 5.44 -1.62 -15.42
CA TYR A 139 4.27 -1.04 -14.76
C TYR A 139 4.63 -0.11 -13.60
N GLY A 140 3.61 0.48 -12.97
CA GLY A 140 3.77 1.34 -11.79
C GLY A 140 3.97 2.82 -12.11
N ARG A 141 3.22 3.36 -13.09
CA ARG A 141 3.25 4.78 -13.49
C ARG A 141 3.12 5.73 -12.31
N LEU A 142 2.14 5.51 -11.44
CA LEU A 142 1.88 6.38 -10.28
C LEU A 142 3.11 6.52 -9.39
N PHE A 143 3.84 5.43 -9.15
CA PHE A 143 5.07 5.49 -8.37
C PHE A 143 6.20 6.19 -9.14
N ARG A 144 6.45 5.77 -10.39
CA ARG A 144 7.60 6.24 -11.17
C ARG A 144 7.48 7.68 -11.64
N LEU A 145 6.27 8.09 -12.06
CA LEU A 145 6.05 9.36 -12.76
C LEU A 145 5.32 10.39 -11.91
N PHE A 146 4.77 10.00 -10.77
CA PHE A 146 4.12 10.93 -9.85
C PHE A 146 4.81 10.97 -8.50
N PHE A 147 4.82 9.85 -7.74
CA PHE A 147 5.34 9.86 -6.38
C PHE A 147 6.84 10.19 -6.31
N ARG A 148 7.68 9.48 -7.07
CA ARG A 148 9.14 9.72 -7.05
C ARG A 148 9.54 11.13 -7.46
N PRO A 149 9.05 11.68 -8.60
CA PRO A 149 9.39 13.05 -8.96
C PRO A 149 8.83 14.08 -7.97
N LEU A 150 7.64 13.86 -7.38
CA LEU A 150 7.08 14.75 -6.36
C LEU A 150 7.97 14.80 -5.11
N VAL A 151 8.35 13.65 -4.55
CA VAL A 151 9.22 13.59 -3.37
C VAL A 151 10.58 14.25 -3.64
N ARG A 152 11.15 14.04 -4.83
CA ARG A 152 12.41 14.68 -5.24
C ARG A 152 12.25 16.18 -5.38
N ALA A 153 11.21 16.66 -6.07
CA ALA A 153 10.93 18.08 -6.23
C ALA A 153 10.68 18.79 -4.88
N LEU A 154 10.04 18.13 -3.92
CA LEU A 154 9.87 18.62 -2.56
C LEU A 154 11.21 18.71 -1.82
N GLY A 155 12.10 17.74 -2.01
CA GLY A 155 13.45 17.78 -1.45
C GLY A 155 14.27 18.94 -1.99
N ASP A 156 14.19 19.20 -3.29
CA ASP A 156 14.88 20.31 -3.96
C ASP A 156 14.25 21.69 -3.60
N ALA A 157 12.99 21.71 -3.18
CA ALA A 157 12.30 22.92 -2.71
C ALA A 157 12.55 23.24 -1.24
N ALA A 158 13.03 22.27 -0.45
CA ALA A 158 13.32 22.48 0.96
C ALA A 158 14.62 23.28 1.16
N PRO A 159 14.64 24.28 2.06
CA PRO A 159 15.84 25.06 2.29
C PRO A 159 16.90 24.26 3.05
N GLY A 160 18.14 24.30 2.57
CA GLY A 160 19.29 23.70 3.23
C GLY A 160 19.45 22.19 2.97
N ARG A 161 19.58 21.39 4.04
CA ARG A 161 19.70 19.93 3.92
C ARG A 161 18.33 19.31 3.64
N GLU A 162 18.30 18.32 2.75
CA GLU A 162 17.08 17.55 2.48
C GLU A 162 16.46 17.01 3.79
N PRO A 163 15.16 17.27 4.03
CA PRO A 163 14.48 16.83 5.24
C PRO A 163 14.47 15.31 5.42
N ASP A 164 14.59 14.86 6.65
CA ASP A 164 14.71 13.43 6.94
C ASP A 164 13.45 12.63 6.51
N VAL A 165 12.26 13.22 6.57
CA VAL A 165 11.03 12.58 6.06
C VAL A 165 11.08 12.35 4.54
N LEU A 166 11.60 13.29 3.77
CA LEU A 166 11.73 13.15 2.31
C LEU A 166 12.81 12.13 1.96
N ARG A 167 13.92 12.13 2.69
CA ARG A 167 14.94 11.08 2.58
C ARG A 167 14.37 9.70 2.91
N TYR A 168 13.54 9.60 3.95
CA TYR A 168 12.87 8.36 4.32
C TYR A 168 11.93 7.87 3.21
N LEU A 169 11.04 8.74 2.72
CA LEU A 169 10.13 8.40 1.62
C LEU A 169 10.87 8.02 0.33
N SER A 170 11.96 8.73 0.01
CA SER A 170 12.82 8.43 -1.15
C SER A 170 13.55 7.10 -1.05
N ALA A 171 13.84 6.62 0.16
CA ALA A 171 14.57 5.38 0.39
C ALA A 171 13.75 4.14 0.03
N PHE A 172 12.41 4.23 0.00
CA PHE A 172 11.56 3.10 -0.36
C PHE A 172 11.59 2.82 -1.85
N ARG A 173 12.02 1.62 -2.21
CA ARG A 173 12.17 1.18 -3.61
C ARG A 173 10.84 1.09 -4.33
N TYR A 174 9.76 0.77 -3.61
CA TYR A 174 8.39 0.82 -4.10
C TYR A 174 7.43 1.27 -2.99
N ALA A 175 7.35 2.59 -2.75
CA ALA A 175 6.56 3.18 -1.66
C ALA A 175 5.06 2.87 -1.72
N LEU A 176 4.53 2.62 -2.93
CA LEU A 176 3.12 2.30 -3.17
C LEU A 176 2.80 0.80 -3.10
N ALA A 177 3.70 -0.04 -2.58
CA ALA A 177 3.36 -1.43 -2.26
C ALA A 177 2.28 -1.47 -1.18
N GLY A 178 1.27 -2.35 -1.33
CA GLY A 178 0.23 -2.55 -0.33
C GLY A 178 0.71 -3.39 0.86
N GLU A 179 1.79 -4.14 0.66
CA GLU A 179 2.27 -5.15 1.60
C GLU A 179 3.21 -4.55 2.64
N PHE A 180 2.85 -4.72 3.89
CA PHE A 180 3.68 -4.34 5.03
C PHE A 180 3.42 -5.23 6.24
N ALA A 181 4.34 -5.21 7.19
CA ALA A 181 4.13 -5.74 8.53
C ALA A 181 4.54 -4.70 9.58
N ALA A 182 3.89 -4.75 10.72
CA ALA A 182 4.21 -3.89 11.85
C ALA A 182 3.94 -4.60 13.18
N THR A 183 4.60 -4.14 14.24
CA THR A 183 4.24 -4.51 15.60
C THR A 183 2.86 -3.94 15.93
N SER A 184 2.08 -4.62 16.78
CA SER A 184 0.78 -4.12 17.20
C SER A 184 0.88 -2.82 17.99
N ASP A 185 1.99 -2.60 18.69
CA ASP A 185 2.28 -1.34 19.35
C ASP A 185 2.38 -0.19 18.35
N LEU A 186 3.13 -0.37 17.26
CA LEU A 186 3.15 0.63 16.18
C LEU A 186 1.77 0.81 15.55
N VAL A 187 1.09 -0.31 15.20
CA VAL A 187 -0.25 -0.27 14.58
C VAL A 187 -1.24 0.55 15.40
N SER A 188 -1.20 0.43 16.73
CA SER A 188 -2.10 1.17 17.64
C SER A 188 -1.94 2.70 17.57
N ARG A 189 -0.80 3.18 17.07
CA ARG A 189 -0.45 4.60 16.96
C ARG A 189 -0.67 5.18 15.55
N LEU A 190 -0.87 4.33 14.52
CA LEU A 190 -0.99 4.78 13.14
C LEU A 190 -2.30 5.52 12.85
N ARG A 191 -2.21 6.66 12.20
CA ARG A 191 -3.34 7.37 11.58
C ARG A 191 -3.48 6.93 10.13
N VAL A 192 -4.34 5.97 9.88
CA VAL A 192 -4.49 5.33 8.56
C VAL A 192 -5.34 6.19 7.62
N GLN A 193 -4.83 6.46 6.43
CA GLN A 193 -5.55 7.18 5.38
C GLN A 193 -6.69 6.31 4.81
N ARG A 194 -7.89 6.88 4.61
CA ARG A 194 -9.11 6.12 4.24
C ARG A 194 -9.10 5.59 2.81
N GLY A 195 -8.49 6.31 1.88
CA GLY A 195 -8.50 6.03 0.44
C GLY A 195 -7.13 5.63 -0.11
N TRP A 196 -6.85 6.07 -1.32
CA TRP A 196 -5.63 5.78 -2.09
C TRP A 196 -4.32 6.34 -1.50
N GLY A 197 -4.39 7.14 -0.46
CA GLY A 197 -3.23 7.60 0.29
C GLY A 197 -2.73 6.61 1.36
N LEU A 198 -3.35 5.43 1.49
CA LEU A 198 -3.04 4.44 2.52
C LEU A 198 -1.55 4.14 2.60
N GLU A 199 -0.94 3.75 1.48
CA GLU A 199 0.43 3.25 1.44
C GLU A 199 1.44 4.34 1.82
N VAL A 200 1.29 5.54 1.29
CA VAL A 200 2.18 6.69 1.59
C VAL A 200 1.89 7.26 2.98
N GLY A 201 0.61 7.34 3.36
CA GLY A 201 0.23 7.78 4.70
C GLY A 201 0.81 6.87 5.79
N THR A 202 0.77 5.54 5.58
CA THR A 202 1.39 4.58 6.48
C THR A 202 2.91 4.77 6.57
N LEU A 203 3.58 5.12 5.46
CA LEU A 203 5.02 5.45 5.49
C LEU A 203 5.31 6.73 6.27
N GLY A 204 4.48 7.77 6.13
CA GLY A 204 4.61 9.00 6.91
C GLY A 204 4.47 8.74 8.42
N GLU A 205 3.49 7.94 8.80
CA GLU A 205 3.27 7.53 10.19
C GLU A 205 4.43 6.67 10.72
N ALA A 206 4.90 5.69 9.92
CA ALA A 206 6.05 4.87 10.27
C ALA A 206 7.32 5.72 10.45
N PHE A 207 7.52 6.75 9.63
CA PHE A 207 8.59 7.73 9.85
C PHE A 207 8.48 8.40 11.21
N GLY A 208 7.28 8.90 11.55
CA GLY A 208 7.05 9.63 12.80
C GLY A 208 7.21 8.79 14.08
N HIS A 209 6.96 7.49 13.99
CA HIS A 209 6.95 6.60 15.15
C HIS A 209 8.14 5.65 15.24
N ALA A 210 8.59 5.07 14.12
CA ALA A 210 9.69 4.11 14.02
C ALA A 210 10.96 4.73 13.42
N GLY A 211 10.82 5.65 12.48
CA GLY A 211 11.95 6.31 11.83
C GLY A 211 12.80 5.34 10.97
N PHE A 212 14.04 5.75 10.68
CA PHE A 212 14.97 4.93 9.90
C PHE A 212 15.46 3.69 10.66
N ALA A 213 15.65 3.82 11.96
CA ALA A 213 16.30 2.78 12.76
C ALA A 213 15.43 1.51 12.87
N ASP A 214 14.12 1.69 12.96
CA ASP A 214 13.18 0.61 13.22
C ASP A 214 12.28 0.29 12.03
N SER A 215 12.66 0.78 10.81
CA SER A 215 11.99 0.50 9.55
C SER A 215 12.86 -0.34 8.62
N ALA A 216 12.29 -1.35 7.99
CA ALA A 216 12.96 -2.22 7.02
C ALA A 216 12.19 -2.31 5.70
N GLN A 217 12.89 -2.74 4.65
CA GLN A 217 12.32 -3.10 3.36
C GLN A 217 12.71 -4.52 2.99
N VAL A 218 11.80 -5.27 2.40
CA VAL A 218 12.03 -6.65 1.96
C VAL A 218 11.68 -6.84 0.50
N ASP A 219 12.53 -7.56 -0.22
CA ASP A 219 12.38 -7.80 -1.64
C ASP A 219 11.45 -8.99 -1.90
N PHE A 220 10.37 -8.77 -2.64
CA PHE A 220 9.47 -9.83 -3.10
C PHE A 220 9.84 -10.34 -4.49
N GLY A 221 10.77 -9.70 -5.17
CA GLY A 221 11.20 -10.06 -6.51
C GLY A 221 10.16 -9.64 -7.56
N ARG A 222 9.78 -10.58 -8.43
CA ARG A 222 8.75 -10.36 -9.43
C ARG A 222 7.36 -10.44 -8.80
N TYR A 223 6.53 -9.45 -9.11
CA TYR A 223 5.21 -9.33 -8.54
C TYR A 223 4.19 -9.01 -9.65
N GLU A 224 3.19 -9.88 -9.80
CA GLU A 224 2.12 -9.73 -10.77
C GLU A 224 0.78 -9.64 -10.06
N HIS A 225 0.04 -8.58 -10.39
CA HIS A 225 -1.34 -8.41 -9.91
C HIS A 225 -2.32 -9.03 -10.91
N ASP A 226 -3.50 -9.38 -10.44
CA ASP A 226 -4.62 -9.66 -11.31
C ASP A 226 -5.24 -8.33 -11.76
N HIS A 227 -4.56 -7.71 -12.75
CA HIS A 227 -5.03 -6.45 -13.32
C HIS A 227 -6.37 -6.64 -14.01
N ARG A 228 -7.42 -6.28 -13.34
CA ARG A 228 -8.59 -5.77 -14.02
C ARG A 228 -8.37 -4.28 -14.14
N SER A 229 -8.23 -3.83 -15.38
CA SER A 229 -7.91 -2.46 -15.74
C SER A 229 -8.60 -1.47 -14.80
N VAL A 230 -7.83 -0.62 -14.12
CA VAL A 230 -8.33 0.67 -13.65
C VAL A 230 -8.44 1.54 -14.90
N ASP A 231 -9.29 1.08 -15.85
CA ASP A 231 -9.49 1.75 -17.13
C ASP A 231 -10.36 2.98 -16.91
N GLY A 232 -9.75 4.10 -17.13
CA GLY A 232 -10.40 5.38 -17.25
C GLY A 232 -9.49 6.51 -16.78
N PRO A 233 -9.52 7.67 -17.43
CA PRO A 233 -8.75 8.85 -17.04
C PRO A 233 -9.06 9.35 -15.61
N THR A 234 -10.22 9.00 -15.05
CA THR A 234 -10.65 9.38 -13.69
C THR A 234 -9.96 8.58 -12.57
N GLY A 235 -9.61 7.31 -12.79
CA GLY A 235 -9.02 6.47 -11.73
C GLY A 235 -7.61 6.90 -11.34
N LEU A 236 -6.75 7.20 -12.31
CA LEU A 236 -5.36 7.59 -12.06
C LEU A 236 -5.26 9.01 -11.47
N ASP A 237 -6.15 9.92 -11.86
CA ASP A 237 -6.22 11.29 -11.35
C ASP A 237 -6.58 11.30 -9.86
N ASP A 238 -7.63 10.59 -9.45
CA ASP A 238 -8.04 10.48 -8.04
C ASP A 238 -6.95 9.80 -7.19
N MET A 239 -6.31 8.76 -7.73
CA MET A 239 -5.20 8.11 -7.05
C MET A 239 -4.01 9.05 -6.86
N SER A 240 -3.63 9.83 -7.89
CA SER A 240 -2.50 10.77 -7.79
C SER A 240 -2.78 11.89 -6.80
N ARG A 241 -4.02 12.43 -6.78
CA ARG A 241 -4.43 13.44 -5.79
C ARG A 241 -4.34 12.92 -4.37
N ALA A 242 -4.82 11.70 -4.11
CA ALA A 242 -4.79 11.10 -2.78
C ALA A 242 -3.36 10.80 -2.32
N VAL A 243 -2.52 10.26 -3.21
CA VAL A 243 -1.09 10.00 -2.95
C VAL A 243 -0.35 11.33 -2.72
N GLY A 244 -0.61 12.35 -3.53
CA GLY A 244 -0.03 13.69 -3.36
C GLY A 244 -0.41 14.30 -2.01
N ALA A 245 -1.70 14.30 -1.67
CA ALA A 245 -2.17 14.81 -0.39
C ALA A 245 -1.57 14.06 0.81
N ALA A 246 -1.41 12.73 0.72
CA ALA A 246 -0.76 11.93 1.76
C ALA A 246 0.73 12.26 1.89
N THR A 247 1.43 12.50 0.76
CA THR A 247 2.83 12.90 0.74
C THR A 247 3.03 14.27 1.39
N LEU A 248 2.22 15.26 1.00
CA LEU A 248 2.29 16.61 1.57
C LEU A 248 1.99 16.60 3.06
N ARG A 249 0.97 15.85 3.49
CA ARG A 249 0.66 15.69 4.92
C ARG A 249 1.82 15.08 5.71
N ALA A 250 2.49 14.05 5.19
CA ALA A 250 3.65 13.46 5.85
C ALA A 250 4.79 14.47 6.03
N VAL A 251 4.98 15.36 5.05
CA VAL A 251 5.97 16.45 5.09
C VAL A 251 5.58 17.52 6.13
N GLU A 252 4.32 17.95 6.13
CA GLU A 252 3.77 18.91 7.09
C GLU A 252 3.81 18.37 8.53
N ASP A 253 3.40 17.11 8.74
CA ASP A 253 3.43 16.45 10.06
C ASP A 253 4.86 16.31 10.61
N ALA A 254 5.86 16.23 9.72
CA ALA A 254 7.28 16.25 10.09
C ALA A 254 7.82 17.67 10.36
N GLY A 255 6.97 18.70 10.29
CA GLY A 255 7.35 20.10 10.55
C GLY A 255 8.26 20.72 9.49
N VAL A 256 8.23 20.21 8.26
CA VAL A 256 9.03 20.72 7.16
C VAL A 256 8.33 21.89 6.50
N ASP A 257 9.02 23.04 6.46
CA ASP A 257 8.59 24.21 5.68
C ASP A 257 9.07 24.05 4.23
N VAL A 258 8.13 23.92 3.31
CA VAL A 258 8.41 23.76 1.87
C VAL A 258 8.01 25.02 1.13
N ASP A 259 8.94 25.55 0.34
CA ASP A 259 8.60 26.57 -0.64
C ASP A 259 7.89 25.93 -1.83
N TYR A 260 6.56 26.11 -1.90
CA TYR A 260 5.72 25.60 -2.98
C TYR A 260 5.82 26.41 -4.27
N ASP A 261 6.44 27.60 -4.23
CA ASP A 261 6.66 28.39 -5.44
C ASP A 261 7.61 27.67 -6.40
N GLY A 262 7.17 27.48 -7.63
CA GLY A 262 7.91 26.72 -8.64
C GLY A 262 7.94 25.20 -8.44
N LEU A 263 7.23 24.63 -7.44
CA LEU A 263 7.19 23.18 -7.24
C LEU A 263 6.70 22.41 -8.48
N ALA A 264 5.68 22.95 -9.16
CA ALA A 264 5.14 22.32 -10.38
C ALA A 264 6.18 22.26 -11.52
N GLU A 265 7.05 23.26 -11.65
CA GLU A 265 8.12 23.27 -12.64
C GLU A 265 9.20 22.24 -12.28
N ARG A 266 9.69 22.27 -11.03
CA ARG A 266 10.66 21.27 -10.52
C ARG A 266 10.15 19.84 -10.67
N TYR A 267 8.86 19.62 -10.38
CA TYR A 267 8.22 18.34 -10.57
C TYR A 267 8.28 17.90 -12.05
N ARG A 268 7.92 18.79 -12.99
CA ARG A 268 7.92 18.49 -14.43
C ARG A 268 9.32 18.14 -14.92
N GLU A 269 10.32 18.96 -14.60
CA GLU A 269 11.73 18.71 -14.97
C GLU A 269 12.23 17.37 -14.43
N THR A 270 11.88 17.06 -13.18
CA THR A 270 12.26 15.78 -12.54
C THR A 270 11.56 14.59 -13.20
N ALA A 271 10.27 14.73 -13.52
CA ALA A 271 9.49 13.67 -14.16
C ALA A 271 10.02 13.38 -15.59
N GLU A 272 10.37 14.41 -16.35
CA GLU A 272 10.97 14.27 -17.68
C GLU A 272 12.32 13.54 -17.60
N SER A 273 13.22 13.96 -16.71
CA SER A 273 14.52 13.31 -16.49
C SER A 273 14.38 11.84 -16.07
N LEU A 274 13.41 11.53 -15.21
CA LEU A 274 13.13 10.14 -14.82
C LEU A 274 12.57 9.32 -15.97
N THR A 275 11.69 9.88 -16.80
CA THR A 275 11.15 9.21 -17.98
C THR A 275 12.27 8.80 -18.94
N GLU A 276 13.24 9.68 -19.19
CA GLU A 276 14.43 9.37 -20.01
C GLU A 276 15.27 8.26 -19.39
N SER A 277 15.47 8.30 -18.06
CA SER A 277 16.22 7.27 -17.34
C SER A 277 15.53 5.92 -17.41
N TYR A 278 14.20 5.87 -17.26
CA TYR A 278 13.44 4.62 -17.39
C TYR A 278 13.45 4.07 -18.82
N ALA A 279 13.41 4.93 -19.84
CA ALA A 279 13.54 4.50 -21.22
C ALA A 279 14.90 3.83 -21.47
N ALA A 280 15.99 4.42 -20.96
CA ALA A 280 17.33 3.86 -21.05
C ALA A 280 17.44 2.53 -20.30
N ASP A 281 16.94 2.44 -19.06
CA ASP A 281 16.90 1.22 -18.26
C ASP A 281 16.12 0.11 -18.94
N ALA A 282 14.94 0.42 -19.49
CA ALA A 282 14.12 -0.55 -20.19
C ALA A 282 14.84 -1.10 -21.43
N ALA A 283 15.45 -0.23 -22.24
CA ALA A 283 16.23 -0.63 -23.40
C ALA A 283 17.41 -1.53 -23.03
N PHE A 284 18.13 -1.20 -21.94
CA PHE A 284 19.24 -2.00 -21.44
C PHE A 284 18.81 -3.40 -20.99
N ASN A 285 17.62 -3.52 -20.39
CA ASN A 285 17.08 -4.78 -19.88
C ASN A 285 16.19 -5.52 -20.89
N GLY A 286 16.07 -5.04 -22.12
CA GLY A 286 15.22 -5.66 -23.16
C GLY A 286 13.71 -5.57 -22.85
N LEU A 287 13.29 -4.56 -22.09
CA LEU A 287 11.89 -4.32 -21.74
C LEU A 287 11.25 -3.32 -22.70
N SER A 288 9.96 -3.43 -22.91
CA SER A 288 9.17 -2.45 -23.65
C SER A 288 8.85 -1.24 -22.78
N TYR A 289 9.13 -0.04 -23.30
CA TYR A 289 8.82 1.23 -22.63
C TYR A 289 8.58 2.33 -23.67
N ASP A 290 7.40 2.92 -23.68
CA ASP A 290 7.06 4.05 -24.53
C ASP A 290 7.10 5.36 -23.72
N ALA A 291 8.19 6.12 -23.89
CA ALA A 291 8.35 7.41 -23.24
C ALA A 291 7.34 8.47 -23.74
N GLY A 292 6.74 8.28 -24.93
CA GLY A 292 5.70 9.16 -25.48
C GLY A 292 4.38 9.05 -24.74
N ASP A 293 3.99 7.83 -24.39
CA ASP A 293 2.77 7.56 -23.62
C ASP A 293 2.88 7.96 -22.15
N GLU A 294 4.07 8.24 -21.67
CA GLU A 294 4.36 8.58 -20.28
C GLU A 294 4.48 10.11 -20.06
N ARG A 295 4.55 10.91 -21.12
CA ARG A 295 4.62 12.37 -21.12
C ARG A 295 3.22 13.00 -21.23
#